data_a158fe98c5fce89c1a6589fb07b901e7
#
_entry.id   a158fe98c5fce89c1a6589fb07b901e7
#
_cell.length_a   1.000
_cell.length_b   1.000
_cell.length_c   1.000
_cell.angle_alpha   90.00
_cell.angle_beta   90.00
_cell.angle_gamma   90.00
#
_symmetry.space_group_name_H-M   'P 1'
#
loop_
_entity.id
_entity.type
_entity.pdbx_description
1 polymer ?
#
loop_
_entity_poly.entity_id
_entity_poly.type
_entity_poly.pdbx_seq_one_letter_code
_entity_poly.pdbx_strand_id
1 'polypeptide(L)'
;MPITRRAITPHCIEATVNHIVISVIGRDCPGVVYAISSALSKEKCNIEELSQTILKGQFASIFIISAPEGVTEEDIQRVVSLSLEAHHMDLTVAARTFETDTFSSAEETEPFVVTVNGSDQPEIIAMISGIFAEQKVNIENLKAIRVDESSNECVLVFEVALPLSINRNAFRQMLQAKARSVGLAISIQHENIFEAIHRVPIV
;
A
#
# COMPACT_ATOMS: atom_id res chain seq x y z
N MET A 1 -32.25 -23.38 53.67
CA MET A 1 -31.95 -22.22 52.81
C MET A 1 -30.61 -22.43 52.19
N PRO A 2 -30.45 -22.68 50.91
CA PRO A 2 -29.14 -22.82 50.27
C PRO A 2 -28.64 -21.43 49.83
N ILE A 3 -27.38 -21.14 50.15
CA ILE A 3 -26.63 -19.92 49.80
C ILE A 3 -26.17 -20.08 48.36
N THR A 4 -26.74 -19.28 47.49
CA THR A 4 -26.39 -19.23 46.06
C THR A 4 -25.05 -18.45 45.93
N ARG A 5 -23.97 -19.16 45.61
CA ARG A 5 -22.70 -18.53 45.19
C ARG A 5 -22.89 -17.91 43.81
N ARG A 6 -22.84 -16.60 43.73
CA ARG A 6 -22.69 -15.85 42.47
C ARG A 6 -21.31 -16.16 41.89
N ALA A 7 -21.27 -16.78 40.73
CA ALA A 7 -20.06 -16.89 39.94
C ALA A 7 -19.67 -15.49 39.45
N ILE A 8 -18.50 -15.05 39.83
CA ILE A 8 -17.84 -13.85 39.29
C ILE A 8 -17.20 -14.31 37.99
N THR A 9 -17.82 -13.94 36.88
CA THR A 9 -17.20 -14.05 35.53
C THR A 9 -16.00 -13.11 35.51
N PRO A 10 -14.78 -13.59 35.17
CA PRO A 10 -13.67 -12.67 34.95
C PRO A 10 -13.99 -11.84 33.72
N HIS A 11 -14.13 -10.54 33.91
CA HIS A 11 -14.13 -9.56 32.84
C HIS A 11 -12.74 -9.66 32.22
N CYS A 12 -12.62 -10.28 31.03
CA CYS A 12 -11.47 -10.06 30.18
C CYS A 12 -11.47 -8.56 29.84
N ILE A 13 -10.55 -7.85 30.47
CA ILE A 13 -10.17 -6.51 30.01
C ILE A 13 -9.53 -6.79 28.66
N GLU A 14 -10.24 -6.50 27.56
CA GLU A 14 -9.62 -6.39 26.25
C GLU A 14 -8.54 -5.29 26.41
N ALA A 15 -7.29 -5.72 26.43
CA ALA A 15 -6.18 -4.79 26.39
C ALA A 15 -6.36 -3.95 25.12
N THR A 16 -6.52 -2.65 25.26
CA THR A 16 -6.57 -1.71 24.15
C THR A 16 -5.22 -1.80 23.44
N VAL A 17 -5.19 -2.52 22.33
CA VAL A 17 -4.00 -2.66 21.49
C VAL A 17 -3.89 -1.38 20.67
N ASN A 18 -2.76 -0.70 20.79
CA ASN A 18 -2.48 0.50 20.01
C ASN A 18 -1.88 0.08 18.65
N HIS A 19 -2.59 0.37 17.54
CA HIS A 19 -2.08 0.10 16.20
C HIS A 19 -1.26 1.29 15.70
N ILE A 20 -0.04 1.02 15.25
CA ILE A 20 0.89 2.03 14.75
C ILE A 20 1.33 1.64 13.33
N VAL A 21 1.26 2.60 12.42
CA VAL A 21 1.84 2.51 11.07
C VAL A 21 3.23 3.13 11.12
N ILE A 22 4.22 2.38 10.63
CA ILE A 22 5.61 2.84 10.50
C ILE A 22 5.96 2.86 9.02
N SER A 23 6.44 4.00 8.53
CA SER A 23 6.99 4.16 7.19
C SER A 23 8.49 4.35 7.27
N VAL A 24 9.26 3.58 6.51
CA VAL A 24 10.72 3.67 6.45
C VAL A 24 11.16 3.84 5.01
N ILE A 25 11.99 4.85 4.75
CA ILE A 25 12.50 5.14 3.42
C ILE A 25 13.98 5.57 3.48
N GLY A 26 14.79 5.13 2.52
CA GLY A 26 16.17 5.54 2.39
C GLY A 26 16.98 4.61 1.48
N ARG A 27 18.29 4.63 1.61
CA ARG A 27 19.18 3.80 0.80
C ARG A 27 19.05 2.33 1.20
N ASP A 28 18.85 1.46 0.21
CA ASP A 28 18.77 0.02 0.44
C ASP A 28 20.13 -0.56 0.87
N CYS A 29 20.07 -1.41 1.90
CA CYS A 29 21.22 -2.20 2.32
C CYS A 29 20.76 -3.48 3.04
N PRO A 30 21.61 -4.53 3.05
CA PRO A 30 21.31 -5.75 3.78
C PRO A 30 21.13 -5.49 5.29
N GLY A 31 20.05 -6.08 5.85
CA GLY A 31 19.79 -6.03 7.28
C GLY A 31 18.77 -4.98 7.74
N VAL A 32 18.23 -4.13 6.84
CA VAL A 32 17.22 -3.10 7.19
C VAL A 32 16.04 -3.71 7.93
N VAL A 33 15.39 -4.73 7.35
CA VAL A 33 14.23 -5.39 7.98
C VAL A 33 14.60 -6.01 9.32
N TYR A 34 15.80 -6.59 9.45
CA TYR A 34 16.29 -7.14 10.71
C TYR A 34 16.45 -6.06 11.80
N ALA A 35 17.06 -4.93 11.45
CA ALA A 35 17.27 -3.83 12.40
C ALA A 35 15.92 -3.29 12.93
N ILE A 36 14.94 -3.12 12.02
CA ILE A 36 13.59 -2.65 12.38
C ILE A 36 12.87 -3.70 13.24
N SER A 37 12.76 -4.94 12.77
CA SER A 37 12.03 -5.99 13.47
C SER A 37 12.65 -6.33 14.83
N SER A 38 13.97 -6.26 14.94
CA SER A 38 14.68 -6.45 16.20
C SER A 38 14.39 -5.34 17.22
N ALA A 39 14.30 -4.07 16.76
CA ALA A 39 13.91 -2.94 17.60
C ALA A 39 12.47 -3.10 18.11
N LEU A 40 11.53 -3.41 17.21
CA LEU A 40 10.13 -3.62 17.55
C LEU A 40 9.91 -4.79 18.52
N SER A 41 10.65 -5.88 18.33
CA SER A 41 10.59 -7.06 19.22
C SER A 41 11.05 -6.73 20.65
N LYS A 42 12.05 -5.85 20.84
CA LYS A 42 12.50 -5.39 22.16
C LYS A 42 11.40 -4.61 22.90
N GLU A 43 10.61 -3.84 22.17
CA GLU A 43 9.45 -3.11 22.70
C GLU A 43 8.19 -4.00 22.81
N LYS A 44 8.33 -5.31 22.55
CA LYS A 44 7.23 -6.30 22.60
C LYS A 44 6.10 -5.99 21.62
N CYS A 45 6.39 -5.26 20.56
CA CYS A 45 5.44 -5.01 19.47
C CYS A 45 5.36 -6.23 18.55
N ASN A 46 4.16 -6.53 18.08
CA ASN A 46 3.95 -7.55 17.05
C ASN A 46 3.80 -6.87 15.69
N ILE A 47 4.47 -7.41 14.67
CA ILE A 47 4.28 -6.98 13.27
C ILE A 47 3.11 -7.75 12.71
N GLU A 48 2.04 -7.06 12.37
CA GLU A 48 0.81 -7.65 11.82
C GLU A 48 0.89 -7.72 10.29
N GLU A 49 1.40 -6.64 9.67
CA GLU A 49 1.50 -6.55 8.23
C GLU A 49 2.78 -5.81 7.83
N LEU A 50 3.38 -6.22 6.72
CA LEU A 50 4.58 -5.61 6.16
C LEU A 50 4.49 -5.59 4.64
N SER A 51 4.67 -4.41 4.06
CA SER A 51 4.92 -4.24 2.63
C SER A 51 6.23 -3.49 2.41
N GLN A 52 7.03 -3.95 1.44
CA GLN A 52 8.28 -3.27 1.07
C GLN A 52 8.50 -3.29 -0.43
N THR A 53 9.23 -2.30 -0.90
CA THR A 53 9.69 -2.22 -2.29
C THR A 53 11.11 -1.67 -2.36
N ILE A 54 11.84 -2.09 -3.40
CA ILE A 54 13.15 -1.53 -3.72
C ILE A 54 13.07 -0.94 -5.13
N LEU A 55 13.33 0.35 -5.25
CA LEU A 55 13.33 1.07 -6.53
C LEU A 55 14.66 1.78 -6.72
N LYS A 56 15.46 1.32 -7.71
CA LYS A 56 16.77 1.89 -8.04
C LYS A 56 17.70 2.07 -6.81
N GLY A 57 17.74 1.06 -5.94
CA GLY A 57 18.57 1.09 -4.73
C GLY A 57 18.02 1.95 -3.59
N GLN A 58 16.77 2.40 -3.71
CA GLN A 58 16.03 3.03 -2.63
C GLN A 58 15.06 2.01 -2.03
N PHE A 59 15.13 1.83 -0.74
CA PHE A 59 14.22 1.01 0.06
C PHE A 59 13.04 1.86 0.52
N ALA A 60 11.84 1.32 0.43
CA ALA A 60 10.65 1.88 1.06
C ALA A 60 9.82 0.76 1.66
N SER A 61 9.33 0.95 2.88
CA SER A 61 8.47 -0.03 3.54
C SER A 61 7.44 0.62 4.43
N ILE A 62 6.33 -0.11 4.61
CA ILE A 62 5.28 0.19 5.57
C ILE A 62 5.11 -1.04 6.46
N PHE A 63 5.13 -0.84 7.78
CA PHE A 63 4.83 -1.84 8.80
C PHE A 63 3.56 -1.43 9.52
N ILE A 64 2.66 -2.36 9.72
CA ILE A 64 1.54 -2.24 10.65
C ILE A 64 1.88 -3.09 11.87
N ILE A 65 1.89 -2.46 13.03
CA ILE A 65 2.23 -3.13 14.27
C ILE A 65 1.15 -2.95 15.33
N SER A 66 1.03 -3.94 16.19
CA SER A 66 0.34 -3.81 17.46
C SER A 66 1.36 -3.57 18.57
N ALA A 67 1.16 -2.48 19.32
CA ALA A 67 2.02 -2.07 20.41
C ALA A 67 1.35 -2.29 21.78
N PRO A 68 2.11 -2.63 22.85
CA PRO A 68 1.60 -2.71 24.21
C PRO A 68 1.04 -1.37 24.70
N GLU A 69 0.16 -1.44 25.69
CA GLU A 69 -0.38 -0.24 26.34
C GLU A 69 0.74 0.66 26.89
N GLY A 70 0.64 1.97 26.59
CA GLY A 70 1.61 2.97 27.01
C GLY A 70 2.79 3.18 26.07
N VAL A 71 2.92 2.40 24.99
CA VAL A 71 3.91 2.63 23.93
C VAL A 71 3.31 3.57 22.89
N THR A 72 3.99 4.69 22.63
CA THR A 72 3.55 5.72 21.70
C THR A 72 4.23 5.61 20.34
N GLU A 73 3.67 6.31 19.32
CA GLU A 73 4.30 6.41 18.01
C GLU A 73 5.68 7.09 18.07
N GLU A 74 5.87 8.07 18.97
CA GLU A 74 7.16 8.73 19.15
C GLU A 74 8.21 7.77 19.73
N ASP A 75 7.80 6.89 20.67
CA ASP A 75 8.70 5.87 21.22
C ASP A 75 9.14 4.90 20.12
N ILE A 76 8.20 4.42 19.31
CA ILE A 76 8.49 3.52 18.21
C ILE A 76 9.38 4.19 17.17
N GLN A 77 9.05 5.41 16.75
CA GLN A 77 9.90 6.15 15.80
C GLN A 77 11.33 6.28 16.33
N ARG A 78 11.49 6.64 17.59
CA ARG A 78 12.78 6.81 18.24
C ARG A 78 13.58 5.52 18.32
N VAL A 79 13.00 4.40 18.78
CA VAL A 79 13.74 3.14 18.94
C VAL A 79 14.13 2.53 17.60
N VAL A 80 13.28 2.66 16.57
CA VAL A 80 13.60 2.21 15.21
C VAL A 80 14.71 3.08 14.62
N SER A 81 14.63 4.40 14.73
CA SER A 81 15.68 5.31 14.24
C SER A 81 17.04 5.02 14.90
N LEU A 82 17.06 4.87 16.22
CA LEU A 82 18.29 4.52 16.95
C LEU A 82 18.87 3.16 16.51
N SER A 83 18.01 2.19 16.23
CA SER A 83 18.46 0.88 15.72
C SER A 83 19.11 0.99 14.34
N LEU A 84 18.52 1.77 13.43
CA LEU A 84 19.07 2.01 12.10
C LEU A 84 20.42 2.78 12.17
N GLU A 85 20.48 3.80 12.99
CA GLU A 85 21.72 4.57 13.22
C GLU A 85 22.86 3.70 13.79
N ALA A 86 22.54 2.83 14.75
CA ALA A 86 23.51 1.90 15.34
C ALA A 86 24.10 0.91 14.31
N HIS A 87 23.36 0.63 13.23
CA HIS A 87 23.81 -0.20 12.12
C HIS A 87 24.38 0.62 10.95
N HIS A 88 24.59 1.93 11.13
CA HIS A 88 25.07 2.86 10.09
C HIS A 88 24.21 2.89 8.83
N MET A 89 22.89 2.76 9.01
CA MET A 89 21.90 2.78 7.93
C MET A 89 21.27 4.16 7.80
N ASP A 90 21.32 4.73 6.60
CA ASP A 90 20.77 6.07 6.28
C ASP A 90 19.33 5.92 5.79
N LEU A 91 18.39 5.82 6.75
CA LEU A 91 16.95 5.73 6.49
C LEU A 91 16.18 6.67 7.42
N THR A 92 15.12 7.23 6.87
CA THR A 92 14.16 8.06 7.59
C THR A 92 12.98 7.21 8.05
N VAL A 93 12.55 7.42 9.29
CA VAL A 93 11.43 6.72 9.94
C VAL A 93 10.34 7.72 10.28
N ALA A 94 9.11 7.39 9.96
CA ALA A 94 7.93 8.09 10.46
C ALA A 94 6.96 7.05 11.05
N ALA A 95 6.40 7.35 12.21
CA ALA A 95 5.39 6.52 12.86
C ALA A 95 4.17 7.34 13.20
N ARG A 96 2.99 6.72 13.14
CA ARG A 96 1.72 7.33 13.56
C ARG A 96 0.74 6.26 14.02
N THR A 97 -0.06 6.58 15.00
CA THR A 97 -1.21 5.77 15.38
C THR A 97 -2.26 5.79 14.28
N PHE A 98 -2.96 4.69 14.06
CA PHE A 98 -4.11 4.65 13.17
C PHE A 98 -5.24 3.81 13.77
N GLU A 99 -6.46 4.18 13.42
CA GLU A 99 -7.66 3.43 13.78
C GLU A 99 -8.02 2.53 12.61
N THR A 100 -8.19 1.24 12.89
CA THR A 100 -8.49 0.22 11.87
C THR A 100 -9.86 0.41 11.21
N ASP A 101 -10.79 1.10 11.88
CA ASP A 101 -12.18 1.22 11.42
C ASP A 101 -12.43 2.33 10.39
N THR A 102 -11.44 3.18 10.09
CA THR A 102 -11.63 4.36 9.22
C THR A 102 -11.50 4.10 7.72
N PHE A 103 -11.07 2.91 7.30
CA PHE A 103 -10.85 2.58 5.89
C PHE A 103 -11.92 1.68 5.25
N SER A 104 -13.03 1.45 5.94
CA SER A 104 -14.21 0.89 5.26
C SER A 104 -14.71 1.93 4.25
N SER A 105 -14.25 1.83 3.01
CA SER A 105 -14.90 2.55 1.91
C SER A 105 -16.36 2.10 1.90
N ALA A 106 -17.28 3.02 2.17
CA ALA A 106 -18.72 2.75 2.23
C ALA A 106 -19.29 2.28 0.86
N GLU A 107 -18.45 2.18 -0.15
CA GLU A 107 -18.83 1.82 -1.52
C GLU A 107 -18.14 0.52 -1.94
N GLU A 108 -18.94 -0.47 -2.37
CA GLU A 108 -18.41 -1.72 -2.93
C GLU A 108 -17.65 -1.45 -4.23
N THR A 109 -16.47 -2.05 -4.37
CA THR A 109 -15.57 -1.88 -5.52
C THR A 109 -15.23 -3.22 -6.17
N GLU A 110 -14.78 -3.17 -7.42
CA GLU A 110 -14.19 -4.31 -8.13
C GLU A 110 -12.79 -3.98 -8.62
N PRO A 111 -11.86 -4.96 -8.59
CA PRO A 111 -10.49 -4.76 -9.02
C PRO A 111 -10.37 -4.76 -10.55
N PHE A 112 -9.75 -3.71 -11.11
CA PHE A 112 -9.44 -3.58 -12.52
C PHE A 112 -7.97 -3.22 -12.73
N VAL A 113 -7.43 -3.64 -13.86
CA VAL A 113 -6.11 -3.24 -14.34
C VAL A 113 -6.27 -2.34 -15.56
N VAL A 114 -5.71 -1.15 -15.47
CA VAL A 114 -5.66 -0.17 -16.55
C VAL A 114 -4.23 -0.06 -17.03
N THR A 115 -3.97 -0.50 -18.28
CA THR A 115 -2.66 -0.40 -18.91
C THR A 115 -2.64 0.72 -19.92
N VAL A 116 -1.66 1.61 -19.82
CA VAL A 116 -1.42 2.72 -20.73
C VAL A 116 -0.09 2.54 -21.43
N ASN A 117 -0.10 2.59 -22.77
CA ASN A 117 1.10 2.43 -23.59
C ASN A 117 1.27 3.65 -24.50
N GLY A 118 2.50 4.13 -24.66
CA GLY A 118 2.85 5.19 -25.60
C GLY A 118 4.13 5.91 -25.21
N SER A 119 4.36 7.05 -25.86
CA SER A 119 5.54 7.87 -25.58
C SER A 119 5.52 8.43 -24.16
N ASP A 120 6.67 8.35 -23.47
CA ASP A 120 6.83 8.91 -22.12
C ASP A 120 6.64 10.43 -22.14
N GLN A 121 5.65 10.92 -21.42
CA GLN A 121 5.33 12.34 -21.30
C GLN A 121 5.10 12.67 -19.82
N PRO A 122 5.61 13.80 -19.31
CA PRO A 122 5.54 14.13 -17.88
C PRO A 122 4.11 14.17 -17.30
N GLU A 123 3.11 14.40 -18.14
CA GLU A 123 1.73 14.67 -17.73
C GLU A 123 0.83 13.41 -17.72
N ILE A 124 1.31 12.26 -18.22
CA ILE A 124 0.46 11.07 -18.41
C ILE A 124 -0.13 10.60 -17.09
N ILE A 125 0.72 10.44 -16.06
CA ILE A 125 0.26 9.95 -14.74
C ILE A 125 -0.76 10.93 -14.17
N ALA A 126 -0.48 12.23 -14.17
CA ALA A 126 -1.39 13.24 -13.64
C ALA A 126 -2.73 13.26 -14.40
N MET A 127 -2.69 13.14 -15.73
CA MET A 127 -3.89 13.12 -16.56
C MET A 127 -4.77 11.90 -16.29
N ILE A 128 -4.19 10.71 -16.20
CA ILE A 128 -4.94 9.47 -15.96
C ILE A 128 -5.45 9.42 -14.53
N SER A 129 -4.60 9.73 -13.53
CA SER A 129 -4.99 9.75 -12.13
C SER A 129 -6.02 10.83 -11.83
N GLY A 130 -6.01 11.96 -12.56
CA GLY A 130 -7.05 12.98 -12.48
C GLY A 130 -8.43 12.45 -12.86
N ILE A 131 -8.52 11.67 -13.93
CA ILE A 131 -9.78 11.01 -14.34
C ILE A 131 -10.24 10.02 -13.25
N PHE A 132 -9.32 9.24 -12.68
CA PHE A 132 -9.65 8.32 -11.60
C PHE A 132 -10.20 9.07 -10.37
N ALA A 133 -9.55 10.17 -9.99
CA ALA A 133 -9.98 10.99 -8.85
C ALA A 133 -11.37 11.60 -9.07
N GLU A 134 -11.67 12.14 -10.26
CA GLU A 134 -12.99 12.66 -10.61
C GLU A 134 -14.10 11.60 -10.52
N GLN A 135 -13.76 10.36 -10.82
CA GLN A 135 -14.68 9.21 -10.76
C GLN A 135 -14.61 8.45 -9.43
N LYS A 136 -13.89 8.95 -8.43
CA LYS A 136 -13.66 8.29 -7.12
C LYS A 136 -13.08 6.87 -7.22
N VAL A 137 -12.34 6.61 -8.29
CA VAL A 137 -11.60 5.36 -8.48
C VAL A 137 -10.29 5.42 -7.70
N ASN A 138 -10.10 4.50 -6.77
CA ASN A 138 -8.85 4.42 -6.00
C ASN A 138 -7.76 3.70 -6.81
N ILE A 139 -6.54 4.19 -6.75
CA ILE A 139 -5.35 3.53 -7.29
C ILE A 139 -4.71 2.75 -6.15
N GLU A 140 -4.70 1.43 -6.26
CA GLU A 140 -4.11 0.53 -5.26
C GLU A 140 -2.63 0.29 -5.53
N ASN A 141 -2.26 0.22 -6.82
CA ASN A 141 -0.88 0.06 -7.23
C ASN A 141 -0.63 0.77 -8.58
N LEU A 142 0.58 1.29 -8.76
CA LEU A 142 1.03 1.90 -10.01
C LEU A 142 2.45 1.48 -10.32
N LYS A 143 2.64 0.87 -11.49
CA LYS A 143 3.97 0.58 -12.04
C LYS A 143 4.19 1.36 -13.32
N ALA A 144 5.31 2.09 -13.38
CA ALA A 144 5.79 2.77 -14.57
C ALA A 144 7.03 2.04 -15.08
N ILE A 145 6.96 1.50 -16.28
CA ILE A 145 8.02 0.70 -16.89
C ILE A 145 8.43 1.38 -18.20
N ARG A 146 9.72 1.72 -18.35
CA ARG A 146 10.28 2.08 -19.65
C ARG A 146 10.55 0.79 -20.43
N VAL A 147 10.12 0.75 -21.68
CA VAL A 147 10.28 -0.45 -22.51
C VAL A 147 11.76 -0.68 -22.86
N ASP A 148 12.48 0.42 -23.12
CA ASP A 148 13.92 0.41 -23.40
C ASP A 148 14.52 1.77 -23.00
N GLU A 149 15.79 1.78 -22.58
CA GLU A 149 16.52 3.02 -22.24
C GLU A 149 16.71 3.96 -23.45
N SER A 150 16.71 3.41 -24.66
CA SER A 150 16.84 4.15 -25.92
C SER A 150 15.51 4.60 -26.53
N SER A 151 14.39 3.97 -26.16
CA SER A 151 13.06 4.32 -26.63
C SER A 151 12.40 5.30 -25.66
N ASN A 152 11.63 6.24 -26.22
CA ASN A 152 10.78 7.12 -25.42
C ASN A 152 9.42 6.47 -25.12
N GLU A 153 9.35 5.12 -25.11
CA GLU A 153 8.12 4.39 -24.86
C GLU A 153 8.02 3.95 -23.40
N CYS A 154 6.85 4.15 -22.81
CA CYS A 154 6.55 3.70 -21.47
C CYS A 154 5.25 2.88 -21.44
N VAL A 155 5.20 2.01 -20.44
CA VAL A 155 4.01 1.24 -20.07
C VAL A 155 3.68 1.61 -18.62
N LEU A 156 2.48 2.12 -18.40
CA LEU A 156 1.94 2.36 -17.05
C LEU A 156 0.88 1.30 -16.78
N VAL A 157 0.98 0.65 -15.63
CA VAL A 157 0.02 -0.35 -15.16
C VAL A 157 -0.57 0.16 -13.86
N PHE A 158 -1.84 0.52 -13.88
CA PHE A 158 -2.62 0.93 -12.70
C PHE A 158 -3.50 -0.24 -12.27
N GLU A 159 -3.37 -0.69 -11.04
CA GLU A 159 -4.31 -1.55 -10.36
C GLU A 159 -5.27 -0.65 -9.59
N VAL A 160 -6.56 -0.73 -9.88
CA VAL A 160 -7.55 0.22 -9.38
C VAL A 160 -8.77 -0.48 -8.79
N ALA A 161 -9.33 0.09 -7.73
CA ALA A 161 -10.61 -0.28 -7.16
C ALA A 161 -11.72 0.56 -7.82
N LEU A 162 -12.50 -0.04 -8.72
CA LEU A 162 -13.56 0.63 -9.46
C LEU A 162 -14.88 0.49 -8.71
N PRO A 163 -15.53 1.60 -8.29
CA PRO A 163 -16.84 1.56 -7.65
C PRO A 163 -17.91 0.85 -8.51
N LEU A 164 -18.71 0.00 -7.90
CA LEU A 164 -19.79 -0.72 -8.61
C LEU A 164 -20.84 0.21 -9.20
N SER A 165 -20.98 1.41 -8.65
CA SER A 165 -21.90 2.46 -9.14
C SER A 165 -21.50 3.03 -10.51
N ILE A 166 -20.24 2.86 -10.95
CA ILE A 166 -19.73 3.42 -12.20
C ILE A 166 -20.20 2.61 -13.40
N ASN A 167 -20.70 3.31 -14.42
CA ASN A 167 -20.95 2.69 -15.71
C ASN A 167 -19.61 2.37 -16.42
N ARG A 168 -19.22 1.10 -16.38
CA ARG A 168 -17.93 0.60 -16.90
C ARG A 168 -17.69 0.95 -18.38
N ASN A 169 -18.75 0.94 -19.20
CA ASN A 169 -18.61 1.25 -20.61
C ASN A 169 -18.34 2.74 -20.84
N ALA A 170 -19.05 3.60 -20.13
CA ALA A 170 -18.84 5.05 -20.21
C ALA A 170 -17.44 5.42 -19.68
N PHE A 171 -17.02 4.83 -18.57
CA PHE A 171 -15.68 5.01 -17.98
C PHE A 171 -14.58 4.59 -18.96
N ARG A 172 -14.70 3.40 -19.59
CA ARG A 172 -13.77 2.92 -20.62
C ARG A 172 -13.69 3.87 -21.80
N GLN A 173 -14.84 4.31 -22.33
CA GLN A 173 -14.89 5.23 -23.46
C GLN A 173 -14.22 6.57 -23.15
N MET A 174 -14.47 7.12 -21.96
CA MET A 174 -13.86 8.37 -21.50
C MET A 174 -12.33 8.26 -21.42
N LEU A 175 -11.81 7.21 -20.78
CA LEU A 175 -10.37 6.96 -20.68
C LEU A 175 -9.74 6.78 -22.08
N GLN A 176 -10.37 5.98 -22.94
CA GLN A 176 -9.89 5.76 -24.31
C GLN A 176 -9.89 7.03 -25.15
N ALA A 177 -10.93 7.85 -25.04
CA ALA A 177 -11.01 9.12 -25.76
C ALA A 177 -9.89 10.07 -25.32
N LYS A 178 -9.66 10.18 -24.02
CA LYS A 178 -8.60 11.01 -23.45
C LYS A 178 -7.22 10.52 -23.85
N ALA A 179 -6.95 9.22 -23.75
CA ALA A 179 -5.67 8.63 -24.15
C ALA A 179 -5.37 8.88 -25.63
N ARG A 180 -6.35 8.65 -26.52
CA ARG A 180 -6.20 8.90 -27.97
C ARG A 180 -5.88 10.36 -28.29
N SER A 181 -6.45 11.33 -27.54
CA SER A 181 -6.22 12.75 -27.78
C SER A 181 -4.75 13.18 -27.57
N VAL A 182 -3.97 12.36 -26.87
CA VAL A 182 -2.55 12.58 -26.59
C VAL A 182 -1.65 11.47 -27.18
N GLY A 183 -2.17 10.65 -28.09
CA GLY A 183 -1.41 9.62 -28.80
C GLY A 183 -1.09 8.36 -27.96
N LEU A 184 -1.86 8.12 -26.90
CA LEU A 184 -1.68 6.93 -26.05
C LEU A 184 -2.70 5.83 -26.36
N ALA A 185 -2.30 4.58 -26.17
CA ALA A 185 -3.17 3.42 -26.18
C ALA A 185 -3.52 3.02 -24.75
N ILE A 186 -4.79 2.72 -24.47
CA ILE A 186 -5.24 2.29 -23.15
C ILE A 186 -6.09 1.03 -23.24
N SER A 187 -5.85 0.09 -22.33
CA SER A 187 -6.69 -1.08 -22.12
C SER A 187 -7.18 -1.12 -20.68
N ILE A 188 -8.37 -1.68 -20.47
CA ILE A 188 -8.99 -1.85 -19.15
C ILE A 188 -9.50 -3.27 -19.10
N GLN A 189 -9.07 -4.01 -18.09
CA GLN A 189 -9.43 -5.42 -17.89
C GLN A 189 -9.74 -5.65 -16.41
N HIS A 190 -10.68 -6.54 -16.13
CA HIS A 190 -10.86 -7.03 -14.76
C HIS A 190 -9.57 -7.79 -14.34
N GLU A 191 -9.15 -7.63 -13.09
CA GLU A 191 -7.91 -8.22 -12.59
C GLU A 191 -7.80 -9.72 -12.90
N ASN A 192 -8.85 -10.49 -12.67
CA ASN A 192 -8.87 -11.94 -12.96
C ASN A 192 -8.55 -12.26 -14.43
N ILE A 193 -8.99 -11.40 -15.37
CA ILE A 193 -8.71 -11.57 -16.80
C ILE A 193 -7.25 -11.22 -17.10
N PHE A 194 -6.76 -10.14 -16.51
CA PHE A 194 -5.38 -9.72 -16.64
C PHE A 194 -4.42 -10.79 -16.12
N GLU A 195 -4.67 -11.34 -14.93
CA GLU A 195 -3.88 -12.42 -14.35
C GLU A 195 -3.93 -13.70 -15.20
N ALA A 196 -5.09 -14.10 -15.71
CA ALA A 196 -5.24 -15.29 -16.55
C ALA A 196 -4.42 -15.20 -17.84
N ILE A 197 -4.24 -13.99 -18.39
CA ILE A 197 -3.48 -13.78 -19.63
C ILE A 197 -1.97 -13.66 -19.36
N HIS A 198 -1.57 -13.07 -18.22
CA HIS A 198 -0.17 -12.72 -17.96
C HIS A 198 0.52 -13.68 -16.98
N ARG A 199 -0.21 -14.48 -16.20
CA ARG A 199 0.37 -15.62 -15.48
C ARG A 199 0.53 -16.80 -16.42
N VAL A 200 1.61 -16.80 -17.19
CA VAL A 200 2.08 -18.04 -17.81
C VAL A 200 2.61 -18.91 -16.66
N PRO A 201 2.07 -20.12 -16.41
CA PRO A 201 2.64 -21.02 -15.43
C PRO A 201 4.06 -21.33 -15.90
N ILE A 202 5.05 -21.00 -15.08
CA ILE A 202 6.42 -21.52 -15.25
C ILE A 202 6.33 -22.99 -14.91
N VAL A 203 6.33 -23.83 -15.93
CA VAL A 203 6.43 -25.29 -15.82
C VAL A 203 7.89 -25.66 -15.58
#